data_1c4ed37210d2e7872f0749cad948d24f
#
_entry.id   1c4ed37210d2e7872f0749cad948d24f
#
_cell.length_a   1.000
_cell.length_b   1.000
_cell.length_c   1.000
_cell.angle_alpha   90.00
_cell.angle_beta   90.00
_cell.angle_gamma   90.00
#
_symmetry.space_group_name_H-M   'P 1'
#
loop_
_entity.id
_entity.type
_entity.pdbx_description
1 polymer ?
#
loop_
_entity_poly.entity_id
_entity_poly.type
_entity_poly.pdbx_seq_one_letter_code
_entity_poly.pdbx_strand_id
1 'polypeptide(L)'
;MNDPKTKFGASFLEAAMNKWFAIGVLFFLLAPMFVVIPLSFNAEPYFSFTSKMLALNPEGFSLRWYRDILENPQWADAMKNSVIIALASTALATVLGTLAAMGLARSNMPFRDFFMALLISPLIVPIVIAAAGMYFFYSSVGLAQTTLGLILAHTSLGVPFVVITMTATLSGFDQNLVKASSSLGADPITTFFRVTLPLVAPGMISGALFAFAASFDEVVTVLFLGGPDQRTIPRQMWSGIREQISPTILAVATLLIIFS
;
A
#
# COMPACT_ATOMS: atom_id res chain seq x y z
N MET A 1 -7.53 11.37 -53.58
CA MET A 1 -6.38 10.48 -53.82
C MET A 1 -5.61 10.37 -52.50
N ASN A 2 -5.90 9.32 -51.69
CA ASN A 2 -5.25 9.11 -50.39
C ASN A 2 -4.02 8.23 -50.61
N ASP A 3 -2.83 8.81 -50.58
CA ASP A 3 -1.57 8.09 -50.75
C ASP A 3 -1.31 7.25 -49.44
N PRO A 4 -1.23 5.91 -49.55
CA PRO A 4 -0.98 5.05 -48.41
C PRO A 4 0.38 5.30 -47.70
N LYS A 5 1.35 5.90 -48.41
CA LYS A 5 2.67 6.25 -47.86
C LYS A 5 2.61 7.41 -46.87
N THR A 6 1.67 8.35 -47.01
CA THR A 6 1.51 9.47 -46.09
C THR A 6 0.88 9.03 -44.75
N LYS A 7 -0.01 8.02 -44.77
CA LYS A 7 -0.59 7.44 -43.52
C LYS A 7 0.44 6.63 -42.71
N PHE A 8 1.35 5.94 -43.40
CA PHE A 8 2.38 5.13 -42.72
C PHE A 8 3.43 6.02 -42.01
N GLY A 9 3.83 7.14 -42.66
CA GLY A 9 4.73 8.12 -42.06
C GLY A 9 4.11 8.85 -40.84
N ALA A 10 2.84 9.22 -40.92
CA ALA A 10 2.14 9.90 -39.87
C ALA A 10 1.98 8.96 -38.60
N SER A 11 1.62 7.70 -38.84
CA SER A 11 1.48 6.73 -37.74
C SER A 11 2.82 6.41 -37.06
N PHE A 12 3.92 6.39 -37.76
CA PHE A 12 5.25 6.18 -37.23
C PHE A 12 5.72 7.40 -36.39
N LEU A 13 5.48 8.60 -36.87
CA LEU A 13 5.79 9.85 -36.16
C LEU A 13 4.94 9.98 -34.88
N GLU A 14 3.65 9.66 -34.96
CA GLU A 14 2.76 9.62 -33.80
C GLU A 14 3.21 8.59 -32.76
N ALA A 15 3.58 7.39 -33.17
CA ALA A 15 4.12 6.36 -32.31
C ALA A 15 5.45 6.76 -31.64
N ALA A 16 6.34 7.40 -32.41
CA ALA A 16 7.60 7.93 -31.93
C ALA A 16 7.37 9.07 -30.92
N MET A 17 6.48 10.00 -31.21
CA MET A 17 6.13 11.13 -30.36
C MET A 17 5.50 10.64 -29.05
N ASN A 18 4.57 9.68 -29.11
CA ASN A 18 3.97 9.08 -27.92
C ASN A 18 5.01 8.35 -27.05
N LYS A 19 5.97 7.67 -27.66
CA LYS A 19 7.08 7.02 -26.96
C LYS A 19 7.96 8.03 -26.22
N TRP A 20 8.37 9.10 -26.88
CA TRP A 20 9.20 10.13 -26.22
C TRP A 20 8.44 10.88 -25.15
N PHE A 21 7.15 11.14 -25.34
CA PHE A 21 6.29 11.71 -24.31
C PHE A 21 6.18 10.79 -23.11
N ALA A 22 5.93 9.50 -23.32
CA ALA A 22 5.87 8.50 -22.25
C ALA A 22 7.20 8.40 -21.48
N ILE A 23 8.34 8.41 -22.18
CA ILE A 23 9.67 8.42 -21.55
C ILE A 23 9.86 9.70 -20.72
N GLY A 24 9.46 10.85 -21.23
CA GLY A 24 9.53 12.13 -20.51
C GLY A 24 8.69 12.11 -19.22
N VAL A 25 7.46 11.59 -19.28
CA VAL A 25 6.58 11.43 -18.12
C VAL A 25 7.19 10.46 -17.11
N LEU A 26 7.70 9.31 -17.57
CA LEU A 26 8.35 8.33 -16.67
C LEU A 26 9.59 8.93 -16.01
N PHE A 27 10.43 9.63 -16.75
CA PHE A 27 11.60 10.31 -16.19
C PHE A 27 11.19 11.35 -15.15
N PHE A 28 10.17 12.16 -15.42
CA PHE A 28 9.65 13.13 -14.46
C PHE A 28 9.15 12.47 -13.18
N LEU A 29 8.41 11.36 -13.28
CA LEU A 29 7.91 10.61 -12.13
C LEU A 29 9.03 9.94 -11.31
N LEU A 30 10.09 9.47 -11.98
CA LEU A 30 11.23 8.82 -11.33
C LEU A 30 12.30 9.82 -10.85
N ALA A 31 12.27 11.08 -11.33
CA ALA A 31 13.27 12.09 -10.99
C ALA A 31 13.49 12.26 -9.47
N PRO A 32 12.45 12.29 -8.60
CA PRO A 32 12.65 12.37 -7.17
C PRO A 32 13.48 11.20 -6.60
N MET A 33 13.31 9.98 -7.12
CA MET A 33 14.07 8.80 -6.68
C MET A 33 15.56 8.95 -7.03
N PHE A 34 15.88 9.47 -8.22
CA PHE A 34 17.27 9.73 -8.62
C PHE A 34 17.95 10.82 -7.79
N VAL A 35 17.18 11.67 -7.10
CA VAL A 35 17.70 12.68 -6.16
C VAL A 35 17.86 12.10 -4.77
N VAL A 36 16.86 11.35 -4.27
CA VAL A 36 16.85 10.78 -2.91
C VAL A 36 17.98 9.76 -2.73
N ILE A 37 18.17 8.86 -3.68
CA ILE A 37 19.17 7.78 -3.58
C ILE A 37 20.59 8.32 -3.39
N PRO A 38 21.13 9.20 -4.25
CA PRO A 38 22.48 9.76 -4.01
C PRO A 38 22.59 10.55 -2.72
N LEU A 39 21.54 11.34 -2.36
CA LEU A 39 21.55 12.12 -1.13
C LEU A 39 21.54 11.27 0.13
N SER A 40 21.06 10.04 0.08
CA SER A 40 21.11 9.11 1.22
C SER A 40 22.54 8.73 1.62
N PHE A 41 23.49 8.90 0.71
CA PHE A 41 24.94 8.66 0.96
C PHE A 41 25.70 9.92 1.34
N ASN A 42 25.05 11.08 1.51
CA ASN A 42 25.74 12.31 1.86
C ASN A 42 26.53 12.15 3.17
N ALA A 43 27.82 12.51 3.17
CA ALA A 43 28.65 12.48 4.36
C ALA A 43 28.26 13.60 5.37
N GLU A 44 27.62 14.66 4.91
CA GLU A 44 27.18 15.79 5.74
C GLU A 44 25.69 15.68 6.11
N PRO A 45 25.24 16.26 7.26
CA PRO A 45 23.85 16.13 7.73
C PRO A 45 22.89 17.08 7.00
N TYR A 46 22.97 17.16 5.67
CA TYR A 46 22.16 18.05 4.86
C TYR A 46 21.41 17.32 3.75
N PHE A 47 20.22 17.82 3.38
CA PHE A 47 19.42 17.33 2.26
C PHE A 47 19.78 18.03 0.94
N SER A 48 21.06 18.33 0.76
CA SER A 48 21.57 19.01 -0.44
C SER A 48 22.82 18.31 -0.95
N PHE A 49 23.04 18.43 -2.26
CA PHE A 49 24.30 18.00 -2.84
C PHE A 49 25.44 18.91 -2.38
N THR A 50 26.40 18.36 -1.69
CA THR A 50 27.60 19.11 -1.26
C THR A 50 28.57 19.26 -2.43
N SER A 51 29.46 20.25 -2.36
CA SER A 51 30.51 20.45 -3.38
C SER A 51 31.38 19.20 -3.56
N LYS A 52 31.62 18.44 -2.49
CA LYS A 52 32.36 17.18 -2.54
C LYS A 52 31.60 16.10 -3.30
N MET A 53 30.28 15.98 -3.10
CA MET A 53 29.43 15.02 -3.84
C MET A 53 29.39 15.37 -5.34
N LEU A 54 29.22 16.64 -5.67
CA LEU A 54 29.19 17.11 -7.07
C LEU A 54 30.53 16.90 -7.77
N ALA A 55 31.64 16.99 -7.03
CA ALA A 55 32.99 16.69 -7.51
C ALA A 55 33.30 15.18 -7.52
N LEU A 56 32.34 14.32 -7.17
CA LEU A 56 32.54 12.87 -6.99
C LEU A 56 33.71 12.50 -6.08
N ASN A 57 34.01 13.37 -5.09
CA ASN A 57 35.04 13.09 -4.10
C ASN A 57 34.55 12.00 -3.13
N PRO A 58 35.29 10.89 -2.91
CA PRO A 58 34.92 9.84 -1.97
C PRO A 58 34.56 10.34 -0.56
N GLU A 59 35.20 11.41 -0.07
CA GLU A 59 34.90 12.02 1.23
C GLU A 59 33.50 12.63 1.31
N GLY A 60 32.84 12.89 0.17
CA GLY A 60 31.45 13.38 0.11
C GLY A 60 30.42 12.31 0.38
N PHE A 61 30.83 11.04 0.41
CA PHE A 61 29.92 9.89 0.55
C PHE A 61 30.19 9.11 1.83
N SER A 62 29.11 8.65 2.49
CA SER A 62 29.21 7.87 3.73
C SER A 62 28.01 6.93 3.88
N LEU A 63 28.23 5.78 4.50
CA LEU A 63 27.19 4.83 4.90
C LEU A 63 26.68 5.06 6.34
N ARG A 64 27.08 6.15 6.98
CA ARG A 64 26.75 6.39 8.40
C ARG A 64 25.25 6.39 8.68
N TRP A 65 24.42 6.87 7.75
CA TRP A 65 22.97 6.90 7.91
C TRP A 65 22.31 5.52 7.83
N TYR A 66 22.88 4.62 7.03
CA TYR A 66 22.48 3.21 6.99
C TYR A 66 22.89 2.49 8.27
N ARG A 67 24.05 2.84 8.84
CA ARG A 67 24.48 2.32 10.15
C ARG A 67 23.56 2.83 11.26
N ASP A 68 23.16 4.11 11.25
CA ASP A 68 22.21 4.68 12.20
C ASP A 68 20.89 3.92 12.21
N ILE A 69 20.37 3.47 11.04
CA ILE A 69 19.16 2.63 10.98
C ILE A 69 19.33 1.33 11.78
N LEU A 70 20.52 0.74 11.75
CA LEU A 70 20.80 -0.54 12.42
C LEU A 70 21.12 -0.38 13.92
N GLU A 71 21.76 0.72 14.29
CA GLU A 71 22.24 0.98 15.64
C GLU A 71 21.21 1.70 16.52
N ASN A 72 20.28 2.45 15.93
CA ASN A 72 19.27 3.20 16.65
C ASN A 72 18.00 2.35 16.89
N PRO A 73 17.70 2.00 18.15
CA PRO A 73 16.56 1.15 18.49
C PRO A 73 15.22 1.66 17.97
N GLN A 74 15.04 2.99 17.83
CA GLN A 74 13.80 3.57 17.36
C GLN A 74 13.45 3.14 15.92
N TRP A 75 14.46 2.98 15.05
CA TRP A 75 14.25 2.48 13.69
C TRP A 75 13.93 0.99 13.66
N ALA A 76 14.61 0.20 14.51
CA ALA A 76 14.34 -1.24 14.63
C ALA A 76 12.90 -1.49 15.14
N ASP A 77 12.47 -0.76 16.17
CA ASP A 77 11.11 -0.85 16.70
C ASP A 77 10.06 -0.37 15.68
N ALA A 78 10.33 0.73 14.96
CA ALA A 78 9.45 1.23 13.92
C ALA A 78 9.31 0.22 12.76
N MET A 79 10.39 -0.43 12.35
CA MET A 79 10.36 -1.49 11.35
C MET A 79 9.52 -2.68 11.80
N LYS A 80 9.78 -3.18 13.01
CA LYS A 80 9.03 -4.27 13.62
C LYS A 80 7.53 -3.96 13.69
N ASN A 81 7.17 -2.77 14.17
CA ASN A 81 5.78 -2.35 14.27
C ASN A 81 5.11 -2.24 12.89
N SER A 82 5.78 -1.62 11.91
CA SER A 82 5.26 -1.53 10.54
C SER A 82 4.96 -2.90 9.96
N VAL A 83 5.88 -3.86 10.10
CA VAL A 83 5.69 -5.22 9.56
C VAL A 83 4.57 -5.96 10.29
N ILE A 84 4.53 -5.91 11.62
CA ILE A 84 3.50 -6.60 12.42
C ILE A 84 2.11 -6.02 12.11
N ILE A 85 1.97 -4.69 12.13
CA ILE A 85 0.69 -4.02 11.88
C ILE A 85 0.24 -4.29 10.45
N ALA A 86 1.11 -4.11 9.46
CA ALA A 86 0.75 -4.31 8.06
C ALA A 86 0.37 -5.77 7.76
N LEU A 87 1.12 -6.76 8.23
CA LEU A 87 0.80 -8.17 8.00
C LEU A 87 -0.48 -8.60 8.71
N ALA A 88 -0.65 -8.22 9.98
CA ALA A 88 -1.83 -8.58 10.75
C ALA A 88 -3.10 -7.92 10.19
N SER A 89 -3.05 -6.62 9.87
CA SER A 89 -4.18 -5.92 9.27
C SER A 89 -4.51 -6.44 7.88
N THR A 90 -3.50 -6.76 7.05
CA THR A 90 -3.69 -7.37 5.73
C THR A 90 -4.37 -8.73 5.83
N ALA A 91 -3.92 -9.59 6.75
CA ALA A 91 -4.53 -10.89 6.96
C ALA A 91 -6.02 -10.76 7.35
N LEU A 92 -6.32 -9.89 8.32
CA LEU A 92 -7.70 -9.63 8.73
C LEU A 92 -8.53 -8.99 7.60
N ALA A 93 -7.99 -7.98 6.90
CA ALA A 93 -8.67 -7.33 5.79
C ALA A 93 -8.95 -8.32 4.66
N THR A 94 -8.00 -9.22 4.35
CA THR A 94 -8.17 -10.25 3.33
C THR A 94 -9.29 -11.22 3.67
N VAL A 95 -9.32 -11.72 4.90
CA VAL A 95 -10.38 -12.63 5.35
C VAL A 95 -11.74 -11.92 5.33
N LEU A 96 -11.85 -10.79 6.00
CA LEU A 96 -13.12 -10.04 6.12
C LEU A 96 -13.61 -9.52 4.76
N GLY A 97 -12.71 -8.95 3.96
CA GLY A 97 -13.03 -8.43 2.63
C GLY A 97 -13.45 -9.53 1.65
N THR A 98 -12.79 -10.70 1.71
CA THR A 98 -13.17 -11.87 0.88
C THR A 98 -14.56 -12.38 1.27
N LEU A 99 -14.84 -12.54 2.57
CA LEU A 99 -16.15 -12.96 3.05
C LEU A 99 -17.25 -11.96 2.67
N ALA A 100 -16.97 -10.66 2.81
CA ALA A 100 -17.89 -9.60 2.41
C ALA A 100 -18.16 -9.63 0.90
N ALA A 101 -17.11 -9.74 0.07
CA ALA A 101 -17.23 -9.80 -1.38
C ALA A 101 -18.03 -11.05 -1.84
N MET A 102 -17.82 -12.20 -1.20
CA MET A 102 -18.61 -13.41 -1.48
C MET A 102 -20.09 -13.23 -1.12
N GLY A 103 -20.38 -12.50 -0.03
CA GLY A 103 -21.76 -12.12 0.30
C GLY A 103 -22.37 -11.21 -0.76
N LEU A 104 -21.64 -10.17 -1.16
CA LEU A 104 -22.05 -9.18 -2.17
C LEU A 104 -22.20 -9.76 -3.58
N ALA A 105 -21.48 -10.83 -3.90
CA ALA A 105 -21.57 -11.52 -5.19
C ALA A 105 -22.85 -12.38 -5.36
N ARG A 106 -23.62 -12.58 -4.29
CA ARG A 106 -24.89 -13.32 -4.38
C ARG A 106 -25.95 -12.49 -5.10
N SER A 107 -26.61 -13.08 -6.12
CA SER A 107 -27.63 -12.40 -6.94
C SER A 107 -28.83 -11.83 -6.15
N ASN A 108 -29.18 -12.45 -5.02
CA ASN A 108 -30.35 -12.11 -4.22
C ASN A 108 -29.99 -11.40 -2.90
N MET A 109 -28.83 -10.75 -2.81
CA MET A 109 -28.45 -10.03 -1.59
C MET A 109 -29.28 -8.74 -1.44
N PRO A 110 -30.11 -8.61 -0.38
CA PRO A 110 -30.84 -7.38 -0.13
C PRO A 110 -29.89 -6.25 0.25
N PHE A 111 -30.22 -5.03 -0.16
CA PHE A 111 -29.44 -3.80 0.15
C PHE A 111 -27.96 -3.89 -0.26
N ARG A 112 -27.65 -4.64 -1.33
CA ARG A 112 -26.26 -4.87 -1.82
C ARG A 112 -25.50 -3.55 -2.00
N ASP A 113 -26.09 -2.56 -2.64
CA ASP A 113 -25.45 -1.27 -2.94
C ASP A 113 -25.16 -0.47 -1.67
N PHE A 114 -26.04 -0.54 -0.67
CA PHE A 114 -25.81 0.07 0.64
C PHE A 114 -24.61 -0.57 1.35
N PHE A 115 -24.56 -1.90 1.41
CA PHE A 115 -23.41 -2.59 2.04
C PHE A 115 -22.11 -2.35 1.27
N MET A 116 -22.16 -2.31 -0.06
CA MET A 116 -21.00 -1.97 -0.88
C MET A 116 -20.53 -0.54 -0.56
N ALA A 117 -21.41 0.44 -0.53
CA ALA A 117 -21.08 1.82 -0.19
C ALA A 117 -20.51 1.94 1.22
N LEU A 118 -21.07 1.21 2.21
CA LEU A 118 -20.58 1.18 3.57
C LEU A 118 -19.16 0.61 3.65
N LEU A 119 -18.90 -0.52 2.97
CA LEU A 119 -17.58 -1.17 2.97
C LEU A 119 -16.50 -0.35 2.25
N ILE A 120 -16.88 0.45 1.24
CA ILE A 120 -15.95 1.31 0.51
C ILE A 120 -15.80 2.69 1.18
N SER A 121 -16.70 3.06 2.08
CA SER A 121 -16.71 4.40 2.71
C SER A 121 -15.37 4.83 3.32
N PRO A 122 -14.50 3.95 3.89
CA PRO A 122 -13.21 4.36 4.41
C PRO A 122 -12.27 4.96 3.35
N LEU A 123 -12.42 4.62 2.07
CA LEU A 123 -11.66 5.21 0.97
C LEU A 123 -12.20 6.60 0.54
N ILE A 124 -13.45 6.90 0.86
CA ILE A 124 -14.12 8.14 0.44
C ILE A 124 -13.98 9.22 1.52
N VAL A 125 -14.03 8.80 2.78
CA VAL A 125 -13.90 9.72 3.93
C VAL A 125 -12.47 10.24 4.00
N PRO A 126 -12.25 11.57 4.15
CA PRO A 126 -10.91 12.10 4.37
C PRO A 126 -10.23 11.42 5.57
N ILE A 127 -9.03 10.89 5.35
CA ILE A 127 -8.32 10.04 6.33
C ILE A 127 -8.16 10.70 7.70
N VAL A 128 -7.94 12.02 7.74
CA VAL A 128 -7.82 12.77 9.01
C VAL A 128 -9.12 12.73 9.81
N ILE A 129 -10.28 12.82 9.14
CA ILE A 129 -11.60 12.74 9.79
C ILE A 129 -11.85 11.31 10.29
N ALA A 130 -11.54 10.31 9.47
CA ALA A 130 -11.63 8.91 9.86
C ALA A 130 -10.75 8.61 11.07
N ALA A 131 -9.47 9.02 11.05
CA ALA A 131 -8.52 8.82 12.13
C ALA A 131 -8.96 9.50 13.43
N ALA A 132 -9.46 10.74 13.35
CA ALA A 132 -10.00 11.45 14.50
C ALA A 132 -11.23 10.73 15.09
N GLY A 133 -12.18 10.32 14.24
CA GLY A 133 -13.34 9.54 14.67
C GLY A 133 -12.97 8.21 15.33
N MET A 134 -12.02 7.48 14.73
CA MET A 134 -11.47 6.26 15.32
C MET A 134 -10.80 6.54 16.67
N TYR A 135 -10.05 7.64 16.80
CA TYR A 135 -9.40 8.01 18.04
C TYR A 135 -10.41 8.20 19.18
N PHE A 136 -11.48 8.97 18.97
CA PHE A 136 -12.51 9.17 19.98
C PHE A 136 -13.20 7.85 20.37
N PHE A 137 -13.56 7.05 19.39
CA PHE A 137 -14.17 5.76 19.66
C PHE A 137 -13.21 4.80 20.39
N TYR A 138 -11.98 4.65 19.90
CA TYR A 138 -11.00 3.74 20.49
C TYR A 138 -10.54 4.18 21.87
N SER A 139 -10.50 5.48 22.14
CA SER A 139 -10.24 6.01 23.49
C SER A 139 -11.33 5.61 24.46
N SER A 140 -12.61 5.61 24.05
CA SER A 140 -13.73 5.24 24.91
C SER A 140 -13.77 3.75 25.27
N VAL A 141 -13.17 2.88 24.42
CA VAL A 141 -13.14 1.42 24.61
C VAL A 141 -11.74 0.90 25.01
N GLY A 142 -10.77 1.78 25.25
CA GLY A 142 -9.43 1.40 25.68
C GLY A 142 -8.54 0.78 24.59
N LEU A 143 -8.84 1.02 23.31
CA LEU A 143 -8.05 0.54 22.16
C LEU A 143 -7.05 1.59 21.63
N ALA A 144 -7.20 2.87 21.98
CA ALA A 144 -6.23 3.90 21.64
C ALA A 144 -4.88 3.58 22.28
N GLN A 145 -3.80 3.93 21.56
CA GLN A 145 -2.40 3.67 21.96
C GLN A 145 -2.08 2.19 22.18
N THR A 146 -2.77 1.29 21.46
CA THR A 146 -2.49 -0.14 21.47
C THR A 146 -2.18 -0.65 20.07
N THR A 147 -1.34 -1.68 19.97
CA THR A 147 -1.05 -2.35 18.69
C THR A 147 -2.30 -2.97 18.09
N LEU A 148 -3.20 -3.54 18.93
CA LEU A 148 -4.46 -4.09 18.46
C LEU A 148 -5.37 -3.02 17.86
N GLY A 149 -5.47 -1.85 18.49
CA GLY A 149 -6.22 -0.71 17.95
C GLY A 149 -5.71 -0.28 16.58
N LEU A 150 -4.40 -0.19 16.41
CA LEU A 150 -3.80 0.11 15.10
C LEU A 150 -4.09 -0.98 14.06
N ILE A 151 -3.96 -2.27 14.42
CA ILE A 151 -4.28 -3.37 13.52
C ILE A 151 -5.74 -3.28 13.06
N LEU A 152 -6.69 -3.04 13.97
CA LEU A 152 -8.11 -2.91 13.61
C LEU A 152 -8.40 -1.68 12.75
N ALA A 153 -7.75 -0.54 13.06
CA ALA A 153 -7.88 0.67 12.26
C ALA A 153 -7.35 0.46 10.84
N HIS A 154 -6.13 -0.08 10.68
CA HIS A 154 -5.55 -0.41 9.39
C HIS A 154 -6.35 -1.48 8.64
N THR A 155 -6.94 -2.46 9.36
CA THR A 155 -7.86 -3.44 8.78
C THR A 155 -9.05 -2.75 8.13
N SER A 156 -9.68 -1.79 8.82
CA SER A 156 -10.84 -1.05 8.28
C SER A 156 -10.49 -0.25 7.02
N LEU A 157 -9.26 0.27 6.91
CA LEU A 157 -8.76 0.94 5.71
C LEU A 157 -8.37 -0.04 4.60
N GLY A 158 -7.96 -1.27 4.95
CA GLY A 158 -7.55 -2.31 4.01
C GLY A 158 -8.72 -3.08 3.38
N VAL A 159 -9.81 -3.28 4.13
CA VAL A 159 -11.00 -4.03 3.69
C VAL A 159 -11.55 -3.56 2.33
N PRO A 160 -11.72 -2.27 2.05
CA PRO A 160 -12.22 -1.79 0.77
C PRO A 160 -11.42 -2.31 -0.44
N PHE A 161 -10.10 -2.36 -0.36
CA PHE A 161 -9.24 -2.84 -1.45
C PHE A 161 -9.53 -4.30 -1.78
N VAL A 162 -9.66 -5.13 -0.74
CA VAL A 162 -9.99 -6.55 -0.91
C VAL A 162 -11.41 -6.72 -1.44
N VAL A 163 -12.38 -5.97 -0.92
CA VAL A 163 -13.78 -6.03 -1.38
C VAL A 163 -13.87 -5.68 -2.85
N ILE A 164 -13.23 -4.61 -3.30
CA ILE A 164 -13.27 -4.16 -4.69
C ILE A 164 -12.64 -5.22 -5.62
N THR A 165 -11.43 -5.69 -5.32
CA THR A 165 -10.72 -6.66 -6.16
C THR A 165 -11.43 -8.01 -6.19
N MET A 166 -11.90 -8.47 -5.04
CA MET A 166 -12.64 -9.73 -4.94
C MET A 166 -14.00 -9.67 -5.62
N THR A 167 -14.75 -8.57 -5.47
CA THR A 167 -16.05 -8.42 -6.16
C THR A 167 -15.85 -8.39 -7.68
N ALA A 168 -14.81 -7.72 -8.18
CA ALA A 168 -14.46 -7.73 -9.59
C ALA A 168 -14.11 -9.14 -10.08
N THR A 169 -13.31 -9.88 -9.32
CA THR A 169 -12.93 -11.26 -9.64
C THR A 169 -14.14 -12.20 -9.64
N LEU A 170 -15.01 -12.08 -8.64
CA LEU A 170 -16.22 -12.89 -8.51
C LEU A 170 -17.29 -12.58 -9.58
N SER A 171 -17.27 -11.39 -10.16
CA SER A 171 -18.20 -11.04 -11.27
C SER A 171 -17.91 -11.85 -12.54
N GLY A 172 -16.67 -12.30 -12.76
CA GLY A 172 -16.28 -13.19 -13.85
C GLY A 172 -16.27 -14.68 -13.50
N PHE A 173 -16.65 -15.03 -12.25
CA PHE A 173 -16.60 -16.41 -11.78
C PHE A 173 -17.81 -17.22 -12.25
N ASP A 174 -17.56 -18.39 -12.88
CA ASP A 174 -18.62 -19.29 -13.34
C ASP A 174 -19.25 -20.07 -12.17
N GLN A 175 -20.45 -19.69 -11.79
CA GLN A 175 -21.25 -20.33 -10.73
C GLN A 175 -21.62 -21.79 -11.04
N ASN A 176 -21.50 -22.25 -12.30
CA ASN A 176 -21.77 -23.63 -12.64
C ASN A 176 -20.73 -24.58 -12.06
N LEU A 177 -19.51 -24.09 -11.80
CA LEU A 177 -18.46 -24.88 -11.12
C LEU A 177 -18.86 -25.24 -9.68
N VAL A 178 -19.51 -24.31 -8.97
CA VAL A 178 -20.06 -24.57 -7.62
C VAL A 178 -21.18 -25.60 -7.67
N LYS A 179 -22.10 -25.48 -8.65
CA LYS A 179 -23.20 -26.45 -8.87
C LYS A 179 -22.68 -27.83 -9.23
N ALA A 180 -21.69 -27.89 -10.11
CA ALA A 180 -21.05 -29.16 -10.50
C ALA A 180 -20.37 -29.84 -9.30
N SER A 181 -19.65 -29.08 -8.47
CA SER A 181 -19.04 -29.59 -7.24
C SER A 181 -20.09 -30.17 -6.29
N SER A 182 -21.18 -29.48 -6.08
CA SER A 182 -22.30 -29.95 -5.23
C SER A 182 -22.95 -31.19 -5.81
N SER A 183 -23.11 -31.30 -7.15
CA SER A 183 -23.64 -32.51 -7.84
C SER A 183 -22.75 -33.75 -7.67
N LEU A 184 -21.44 -33.51 -7.45
CA LEU A 184 -20.47 -34.58 -7.13
C LEU A 184 -20.41 -34.90 -5.62
N GLY A 185 -21.32 -34.33 -4.82
CA GLY A 185 -21.43 -34.60 -3.39
C GLY A 185 -20.50 -33.79 -2.48
N ALA A 186 -19.81 -32.75 -3.01
CA ALA A 186 -18.99 -31.91 -2.18
C ALA A 186 -19.85 -30.98 -1.32
N ASP A 187 -19.49 -30.84 -0.03
CA ASP A 187 -20.08 -29.87 0.88
C ASP A 187 -19.61 -28.44 0.56
N PRO A 188 -20.27 -27.39 1.10
CA PRO A 188 -19.92 -26.00 0.83
C PRO A 188 -18.49 -25.62 1.22
N ILE A 189 -17.94 -26.19 2.28
CA ILE A 189 -16.57 -25.92 2.76
C ILE A 189 -15.57 -26.52 1.80
N THR A 190 -15.74 -27.77 1.40
CA THR A 190 -14.93 -28.46 0.40
C THR A 190 -14.98 -27.73 -0.94
N THR A 191 -16.18 -27.31 -1.40
CA THR A 191 -16.37 -26.52 -2.62
C THR A 191 -15.61 -25.20 -2.53
N PHE A 192 -15.68 -24.52 -1.40
CA PHE A 192 -14.94 -23.25 -1.20
C PHE A 192 -13.43 -23.47 -1.35
N PHE A 193 -12.83 -24.38 -0.58
CA PHE A 193 -11.37 -24.54 -0.57
C PHE A 193 -10.80 -25.21 -1.82
N ARG A 194 -11.55 -26.12 -2.47
CA ARG A 194 -11.07 -26.88 -3.64
C ARG A 194 -11.45 -26.29 -4.99
N VAL A 195 -12.52 -25.49 -5.04
CA VAL A 195 -13.02 -24.95 -6.31
C VAL A 195 -12.97 -23.42 -6.30
N THR A 196 -13.68 -22.77 -5.35
CA THR A 196 -13.82 -21.31 -5.37
C THR A 196 -12.50 -20.62 -5.07
N LEU A 197 -11.89 -20.93 -3.94
CA LEU A 197 -10.68 -20.24 -3.46
C LEU A 197 -9.51 -20.27 -4.46
N PRO A 198 -9.15 -21.42 -5.08
CA PRO A 198 -8.06 -21.45 -6.06
C PRO A 198 -8.33 -20.55 -7.28
N LEU A 199 -9.58 -20.48 -7.72
CA LEU A 199 -9.96 -19.69 -8.90
C LEU A 199 -10.03 -18.19 -8.62
N VAL A 200 -10.39 -17.78 -7.40
CA VAL A 200 -10.43 -16.38 -7.01
C VAL A 200 -9.14 -15.91 -6.31
N ALA A 201 -8.20 -16.81 -6.03
CA ALA A 201 -6.94 -16.50 -5.38
C ALA A 201 -6.16 -15.33 -6.02
N PRO A 202 -6.07 -15.17 -7.35
CA PRO A 202 -5.39 -14.02 -7.95
C PRO A 202 -6.00 -12.69 -7.52
N GLY A 203 -7.34 -12.59 -7.47
CA GLY A 203 -8.02 -11.38 -7.00
C GLY A 203 -7.84 -11.15 -5.50
N MET A 204 -7.85 -12.22 -4.71
CA MET A 204 -7.59 -12.15 -3.27
C MET A 204 -6.16 -11.69 -2.97
N ILE A 205 -5.16 -12.24 -3.67
CA ILE A 205 -3.75 -11.83 -3.53
C ILE A 205 -3.57 -10.38 -3.94
N SER A 206 -4.16 -9.95 -5.06
CA SER A 206 -4.11 -8.54 -5.48
C SER A 206 -4.72 -7.61 -4.43
N GLY A 207 -5.90 -7.95 -3.88
CA GLY A 207 -6.52 -7.20 -2.80
C GLY A 207 -5.68 -7.15 -1.53
N ALA A 208 -5.05 -8.26 -1.16
CA ALA A 208 -4.15 -8.36 -0.03
C ALA A 208 -2.90 -7.47 -0.22
N LEU A 209 -2.30 -7.45 -1.42
CA LEU A 209 -1.15 -6.60 -1.73
C LEU A 209 -1.52 -5.11 -1.63
N PHE A 210 -2.68 -4.69 -2.14
CA PHE A 210 -3.14 -3.32 -1.98
C PHE A 210 -3.42 -2.97 -0.52
N ALA A 211 -4.05 -3.86 0.24
CA ALA A 211 -4.29 -3.65 1.67
C ALA A 211 -2.98 -3.56 2.46
N PHE A 212 -1.98 -4.39 2.11
CA PHE A 212 -0.64 -4.32 2.69
C PHE A 212 0.04 -2.99 2.39
N ALA A 213 0.08 -2.58 1.12
CA ALA A 213 0.70 -1.32 0.71
C ALA A 213 0.04 -0.12 1.42
N ALA A 214 -1.29 -0.07 1.43
CA ALA A 214 -2.05 0.97 2.11
C ALA A 214 -1.78 1.01 3.63
N SER A 215 -1.67 -0.15 4.28
CA SER A 215 -1.35 -0.23 5.70
C SER A 215 0.11 0.14 6.00
N PHE A 216 1.05 -0.29 5.15
CA PHE A 216 2.47 -0.07 5.36
C PHE A 216 2.88 1.40 5.20
N ASP A 217 2.20 2.14 4.30
CA ASP A 217 2.46 3.55 4.02
C ASP A 217 1.61 4.51 4.88
N GLU A 218 0.70 3.97 5.71
CA GLU A 218 -0.23 4.77 6.51
C GLU A 218 0.48 5.48 7.67
N VAL A 219 0.39 6.79 7.68
CA VAL A 219 0.99 7.64 8.72
C VAL A 219 -0.04 8.33 9.59
N VAL A 220 -1.17 8.77 9.00
CA VAL A 220 -2.14 9.64 9.66
C VAL A 220 -2.85 8.91 10.80
N THR A 221 -3.32 7.70 10.53
CA THR A 221 -3.97 6.86 11.53
C THR A 221 -3.04 6.56 12.71
N VAL A 222 -1.75 6.30 12.41
CA VAL A 222 -0.74 6.06 13.45
C VAL A 222 -0.44 7.32 14.26
N LEU A 223 -0.47 8.51 13.64
CA LEU A 223 -0.31 9.79 14.36
C LEU A 223 -1.44 10.04 15.37
N PHE A 224 -2.67 9.65 15.03
CA PHE A 224 -3.83 9.84 15.91
C PHE A 224 -3.97 8.75 16.97
N LEU A 225 -3.80 7.49 16.60
CA LEU A 225 -4.12 6.34 17.46
C LEU A 225 -2.90 5.72 18.16
N GLY A 226 -1.70 5.86 17.60
CA GLY A 226 -0.50 5.23 18.15
C GLY A 226 0.10 5.98 19.32
N GLY A 227 0.56 5.27 20.33
CA GLY A 227 1.39 5.78 21.42
C GLY A 227 2.87 5.85 21.06
N PRO A 228 3.74 6.14 22.04
CA PRO A 228 5.20 6.16 21.84
C PRO A 228 5.76 4.82 21.34
N ASP A 229 5.22 3.70 21.85
CA ASP A 229 5.71 2.35 21.54
C ASP A 229 5.17 1.80 20.22
N GLN A 230 4.15 2.42 19.62
CA GLN A 230 3.52 2.00 18.36
C GLN A 230 3.99 2.86 17.18
N ARG A 231 5.23 3.32 17.19
CA ARG A 231 5.80 4.04 16.04
C ARG A 231 6.00 3.09 14.86
N THR A 232 5.51 3.50 13.69
CA THR A 232 5.77 2.84 12.40
C THR A 232 6.84 3.59 11.63
N ILE A 233 7.39 3.00 10.55
CA ILE A 233 8.39 3.66 9.70
C ILE A 233 7.87 5.00 9.17
N PRO A 234 6.67 5.10 8.55
CA PRO A 234 6.18 6.39 8.05
C PRO A 234 6.03 7.42 9.18
N ARG A 235 5.55 7.01 10.35
CA ARG A 235 5.45 7.90 11.52
C ARG A 235 6.82 8.36 12.01
N GLN A 236 7.81 7.46 12.06
CA GLN A 236 9.18 7.80 12.48
C GLN A 236 9.84 8.77 11.49
N MET A 237 9.65 8.55 10.19
CA MET A 237 10.10 9.49 9.14
C MET A 237 9.43 10.85 9.29
N TRP A 238 8.12 10.89 9.53
CA TRP A 238 7.36 12.13 9.73
C TRP A 238 7.84 12.92 10.94
N SER A 239 8.05 12.25 12.08
CA SER A 239 8.59 12.88 13.29
C SER A 239 10.00 13.42 13.04
N GLY A 240 10.85 12.66 12.35
CA GLY A 240 12.20 13.06 12.01
C GLY A 240 12.26 14.31 11.13
N ILE A 241 11.35 14.46 10.17
CA ILE A 241 11.25 15.68 9.33
C ILE A 241 10.91 16.92 10.18
N ARG A 242 10.11 16.77 11.23
CA ARG A 242 9.64 17.87 12.07
C ARG A 242 10.60 18.24 13.20
N GLU A 243 11.28 17.27 13.79
CA GLU A 243 12.06 17.43 15.02
C GLU A 243 13.56 17.55 14.74
N GLN A 244 14.10 16.70 13.87
CA GLN A 244 15.51 16.65 13.52
C GLN A 244 15.68 16.16 12.09
N ILE A 245 15.87 17.09 11.17
CA ILE A 245 16.12 16.74 9.77
C ILE A 245 17.43 15.95 9.69
N SER A 246 17.33 14.62 9.63
CA SER A 246 18.46 13.69 9.50
C SER A 246 18.41 12.98 8.14
N PRO A 247 19.53 12.88 7.40
CA PRO A 247 19.60 12.09 6.18
C PRO A 247 19.34 10.59 6.37
N THR A 248 19.23 10.10 7.61
CA THR A 248 18.73 8.74 7.90
C THR A 248 17.36 8.50 7.28
N ILE A 249 16.52 9.54 7.20
CA ILE A 249 15.21 9.47 6.52
C ILE A 249 15.39 9.15 5.03
N LEU A 250 16.39 9.75 4.37
CA LEU A 250 16.69 9.48 2.95
C LEU A 250 17.24 8.06 2.78
N ALA A 251 18.02 7.55 3.73
CA ALA A 251 18.51 6.18 3.71
C ALA A 251 17.34 5.18 3.86
N VAL A 252 16.40 5.44 4.78
CA VAL A 252 15.18 4.63 4.92
C VAL A 252 14.32 4.70 3.65
N ALA A 253 14.09 5.91 3.11
CA ALA A 253 13.35 6.07 1.86
C ALA A 253 14.00 5.31 0.71
N THR A 254 15.35 5.33 0.61
CA THR A 254 16.10 4.58 -0.40
C THR A 254 15.89 3.07 -0.25
N LEU A 255 15.94 2.55 0.98
CA LEU A 255 15.64 1.13 1.22
C LEU A 255 14.20 0.77 0.81
N LEU A 256 13.22 1.62 1.15
CA LEU A 256 11.83 1.40 0.76
C LEU A 256 11.64 1.42 -0.77
N ILE A 257 12.32 2.32 -1.49
CA ILE A 257 12.31 2.37 -2.96
C ILE A 257 12.89 1.08 -3.56
N ILE A 258 13.95 0.51 -2.97
CA ILE A 258 14.57 -0.73 -3.47
C ILE A 258 13.68 -1.94 -3.23
N PHE A 259 12.90 -1.94 -2.14
CA PHE A 259 12.01 -3.06 -1.79
C PHE A 259 10.62 -2.97 -2.46
N SER A 260 10.24 -1.82 -3.01
CA SER A 260 8.97 -1.59 -3.71
C SER A 260 9.03 -2.09 -5.16
#